data_42f6d6dc9ca7dfd9673107df82699a8c
#
_entry.id   42f6d6dc9ca7dfd9673107df82699a8c
#
_cell.length_a   1.000
_cell.length_b   1.000
_cell.length_c   1.000
_cell.angle_alpha   90.00
_cell.angle_beta   90.00
_cell.angle_gamma   90.00
#
_symmetry.space_group_name_H-M   'P 1'
#
loop_
_entity.id
_entity.type
_entity.pdbx_description
1 polymer ?
#
loop_
_entity_poly.entity_id
_entity_poly.type
_entity_poly.pdbx_seq_one_letter_code
_entity_poly.pdbx_strand_id
1 'polypeptide(L)'
;MKQIINIGLVFLFSALLFACTSGKHGSFVEKTYIDEAKYANFKLLGSASGESCQTNTLYVFPKSDPPSTTEALRAAKNQYDSTAFLADVAIETYIKWYFLYSEECIIVTGVAYSAEIKGLLKEK
;
A
#
# COMPACT_ATOMS: atom_id res chain seq x y z
N MET A 1 36.34 36.46 9.35
CA MET A 1 34.86 36.39 9.35
C MET A 1 34.30 35.85 8.04
N LYS A 2 34.63 36.39 6.84
CA LYS A 2 34.09 35.86 5.56
C LYS A 2 34.37 34.37 5.26
N GLN A 3 35.54 33.86 5.62
CA GLN A 3 35.88 32.43 5.42
C GLN A 3 35.02 31.49 6.29
N ILE A 4 34.73 31.88 7.53
CA ILE A 4 33.92 31.08 8.46
C ILE A 4 32.47 30.99 7.95
N ILE A 5 31.95 32.09 7.41
CA ILE A 5 30.60 32.13 6.82
C ILE A 5 30.50 31.24 5.59
N ASN A 6 31.52 31.26 4.71
CA ASN A 6 31.52 30.37 3.53
C ASN A 6 31.61 28.89 3.90
N ILE A 7 32.41 28.52 4.90
CA ILE A 7 32.51 27.12 5.38
C ILE A 7 31.17 26.66 5.98
N GLY A 8 30.52 27.52 6.76
CA GLY A 8 29.19 27.24 7.33
C GLY A 8 28.12 27.06 6.26
N LEU A 9 28.16 27.87 5.19
CA LEU A 9 27.20 27.77 4.09
C LEU A 9 27.38 26.48 3.27
N VAL A 10 28.62 26.06 3.02
CA VAL A 10 28.94 24.82 2.32
C VAL A 10 28.51 23.61 3.15
N PHE A 11 28.70 23.63 4.47
CA PHE A 11 28.28 22.55 5.36
C PHE A 11 26.74 22.43 5.42
N LEU A 12 26.04 23.58 5.48
CA LEU A 12 24.57 23.62 5.45
C LEU A 12 24.02 23.07 4.13
N PHE A 13 24.63 23.43 3.00
CA PHE A 13 24.22 22.96 1.67
C PHE A 13 24.52 21.47 1.48
N SER A 14 25.64 20.98 2.01
CA SER A 14 25.98 19.55 2.00
C SER A 14 24.99 18.72 2.83
N ALA A 15 24.54 19.21 3.98
CA ALA A 15 23.56 18.52 4.82
C ALA A 15 22.19 18.39 4.15
N LEU A 16 21.79 19.35 3.32
CA LEU A 16 20.53 19.32 2.56
C LEU A 16 20.54 18.28 1.44
N LEU A 17 21.70 17.88 0.92
CA LEU A 17 21.80 16.90 -0.18
C LEU A 17 21.65 15.45 0.30
N PHE A 18 21.81 15.16 1.60
CA PHE A 18 21.68 13.82 2.17
C PHE A 18 20.26 13.46 2.62
N ALA A 19 19.30 14.38 2.51
CA ALA A 19 17.94 14.22 3.04
C ALA A 19 16.96 13.48 2.11
N CYS A 20 17.38 13.07 0.90
CA CYS A 20 16.51 12.37 -0.05
C CYS A 20 16.79 10.86 -0.09
N THR A 21 16.35 10.11 0.90
CA THR A 21 16.25 8.65 0.79
C THR A 21 14.78 8.23 0.73
N SER A 22 14.31 7.86 -0.45
CA SER A 22 13.05 7.14 -0.58
C SER A 22 13.30 5.67 -0.24
N GLY A 23 12.96 5.27 0.97
CA GLY A 23 13.03 3.88 1.40
C GLY A 23 11.73 3.15 1.10
N LYS A 24 11.80 2.04 0.35
CA LYS A 24 10.72 1.05 0.38
C LYS A 24 10.86 0.28 1.69
N HIS A 25 9.91 0.44 2.58
CA HIS A 25 9.90 -0.25 3.87
C HIS A 25 9.01 -1.48 3.79
N GLY A 26 9.63 -2.65 3.62
CA GLY A 26 9.04 -3.95 3.84
C GLY A 26 7.97 -4.38 2.84
N SER A 27 8.18 -5.52 2.21
CA SER A 27 7.12 -6.28 1.57
C SER A 27 6.82 -7.51 2.42
N PHE A 28 5.56 -7.70 2.75
CA PHE A 28 5.09 -8.92 3.41
C PHE A 28 4.24 -9.69 2.43
N VAL A 29 4.52 -10.99 2.28
CA VAL A 29 3.67 -11.92 1.54
C VAL A 29 2.84 -12.67 2.55
N GLU A 30 1.53 -12.44 2.56
CA GLU A 30 0.60 -13.18 3.39
C GLU A 30 -0.07 -14.25 2.52
N LYS A 31 0.08 -15.54 2.91
CA LYS A 31 -0.72 -16.63 2.33
C LYS A 31 -2.10 -16.59 2.95
N THR A 32 -3.08 -16.22 2.16
CA THR A 32 -4.48 -16.28 2.60
C THR A 32 -4.89 -17.75 2.80
N TYR A 33 -5.20 -18.12 4.03
CA TYR A 33 -5.74 -19.44 4.34
C TYR A 33 -7.19 -19.50 3.85
N ILE A 34 -7.45 -20.37 2.88
CA ILE A 34 -8.78 -20.61 2.35
C ILE A 34 -9.33 -21.84 3.05
N ASP A 35 -10.48 -21.71 3.68
CA ASP A 35 -11.24 -22.87 4.17
C ASP A 35 -11.92 -23.57 2.98
N GLU A 36 -11.21 -24.51 2.36
CA GLU A 36 -11.71 -25.28 1.22
C GLU A 36 -13.00 -26.06 1.53
N ALA A 37 -13.28 -26.30 2.83
CA ALA A 37 -14.51 -26.99 3.23
C ALA A 37 -15.76 -26.13 2.98
N LYS A 38 -15.63 -24.81 2.95
CA LYS A 38 -16.73 -23.85 2.82
C LYS A 38 -17.08 -23.56 1.36
N TYR A 39 -16.12 -23.66 0.43
CA TYR A 39 -16.31 -23.26 -0.96
C TYR A 39 -16.29 -24.47 -1.90
N ALA A 40 -17.12 -24.44 -2.94
CA ALA A 40 -17.23 -25.53 -3.90
C ALA A 40 -16.33 -25.35 -5.11
N ASN A 41 -16.28 -24.15 -5.65
CA ASN A 41 -15.56 -23.80 -6.87
C ASN A 41 -14.85 -22.47 -6.69
N PHE A 42 -13.61 -22.39 -7.18
CA PHE A 42 -12.83 -21.18 -7.25
C PHE A 42 -12.63 -20.80 -8.72
N LYS A 43 -12.89 -19.55 -9.05
CA LYS A 43 -12.63 -19.01 -10.38
C LYS A 43 -11.66 -17.83 -10.26
N LEU A 44 -10.58 -17.92 -10.99
CA LEU A 44 -9.63 -16.82 -11.13
C LEU A 44 -10.30 -15.62 -11.83
N LEU A 45 -10.25 -14.44 -11.20
CA LEU A 45 -10.75 -13.20 -11.77
C LEU A 45 -9.62 -12.39 -12.41
N GLY A 46 -8.46 -12.32 -11.77
CA GLY A 46 -7.30 -11.62 -12.27
C GLY A 46 -6.46 -10.99 -11.17
N SER A 47 -5.47 -10.18 -11.57
CA SER A 47 -4.66 -9.40 -10.64
C SER A 47 -5.49 -8.24 -10.09
N ALA A 48 -5.42 -8.02 -8.78
CA ALA A 48 -6.08 -6.93 -8.09
C ALA A 48 -5.06 -6.11 -7.31
N SER A 49 -5.27 -4.79 -7.28
CA SER A 49 -4.43 -3.84 -6.54
C SER A 49 -5.30 -2.78 -5.89
N GLY A 50 -4.93 -2.40 -4.67
CA GLY A 50 -5.57 -1.31 -3.95
C GLY A 50 -4.56 -0.54 -3.14
N GLU A 51 -4.82 0.75 -2.93
CA GLU A 51 -3.94 1.64 -2.20
C GLU A 51 -4.72 2.45 -1.16
N SER A 52 -4.02 2.84 -0.09
CA SER A 52 -4.47 3.79 0.91
C SER A 52 -3.33 4.75 1.19
N CYS A 53 -3.58 6.05 1.04
CA CYS A 53 -2.54 7.08 1.09
C CYS A 53 -2.88 8.18 2.10
N GLN A 54 -1.83 8.69 2.75
CA GLN A 54 -1.87 9.90 3.56
C GLN A 54 -1.00 10.97 2.95
N THR A 55 -1.50 12.20 2.89
CA THR A 55 -0.72 13.37 2.48
C THR A 55 -0.30 14.16 3.71
N ASN A 56 1.00 14.44 3.82
CA ASN A 56 1.57 15.28 4.87
C ASN A 56 2.05 16.61 4.28
N THR A 57 1.45 17.72 4.71
CA THR A 57 1.86 19.08 4.30
C THR A 57 3.08 19.51 5.10
N LEU A 58 4.04 20.16 4.45
CA LEU A 58 5.33 20.53 5.04
C LEU A 58 6.02 19.35 5.76
N TYR A 59 5.75 18.14 5.30
CA TYR A 59 6.32 16.86 5.78
C TYR A 59 5.95 16.45 7.22
N VAL A 60 5.21 17.28 7.95
CA VAL A 60 4.91 17.09 9.38
C VAL A 60 3.43 17.20 9.70
N PHE A 61 2.64 17.89 8.89
CA PHE A 61 1.21 18.12 9.17
C PHE A 61 0.35 17.15 8.33
N PRO A 62 -0.24 16.12 8.95
CA PRO A 62 -1.13 15.20 8.25
C PRO A 62 -2.39 15.94 7.79
N LYS A 63 -2.75 15.77 6.52
CA LYS A 63 -3.98 16.33 5.94
C LYS A 63 -5.13 15.32 5.91
N SER A 64 -4.80 14.04 6.00
CA SER A 64 -5.75 12.94 5.99
C SER A 64 -5.40 11.91 7.08
N ASP A 65 -6.27 10.93 7.28
CA ASP A 65 -6.01 9.81 8.18
C ASP A 65 -4.77 9.00 7.74
N PRO A 66 -4.08 8.32 8.67
CA PRO A 66 -2.93 7.50 8.34
C PRO A 66 -3.33 6.37 7.38
N PRO A 67 -2.42 5.97 6.46
CA PRO A 67 -2.71 4.94 5.49
C PRO A 67 -3.01 3.62 6.20
N SER A 68 -4.02 2.90 5.70
CA SER A 68 -4.52 1.68 6.32
C SER A 68 -4.44 0.50 5.37
N THR A 69 -3.79 -0.58 5.82
CA THR A 69 -3.76 -1.86 5.08
C THR A 69 -5.17 -2.41 4.83
N THR A 70 -6.09 -2.20 5.79
CA THR A 70 -7.49 -2.64 5.66
C THR A 70 -8.21 -1.92 4.52
N GLU A 71 -7.95 -0.63 4.34
CA GLU A 71 -8.52 0.16 3.25
C GLU A 71 -7.94 -0.25 1.91
N ALA A 72 -6.61 -0.38 1.83
CA ALA A 72 -5.94 -0.84 0.62
C ALA A 72 -6.43 -2.25 0.22
N LEU A 73 -6.59 -3.17 1.19
CA LEU A 73 -7.13 -4.50 0.94
C LEU A 73 -8.58 -4.46 0.44
N ARG A 74 -9.41 -3.59 1.03
CA ARG A 74 -10.79 -3.37 0.59
C ARG A 74 -10.85 -2.82 -0.82
N ALA A 75 -10.00 -1.84 -1.14
CA ALA A 75 -9.89 -1.28 -2.48
C ALA A 75 -9.50 -2.36 -3.51
N ALA A 76 -8.52 -3.22 -3.18
CA ALA A 76 -8.12 -4.33 -4.03
C ALA A 76 -9.27 -5.34 -4.25
N LYS A 77 -10.02 -5.68 -3.19
CA LYS A 77 -11.18 -6.59 -3.31
C LYS A 77 -12.31 -6.01 -4.15
N ASN A 78 -12.53 -4.70 -4.07
CA ASN A 78 -13.61 -4.04 -4.79
C ASN A 78 -13.30 -3.83 -6.29
N GLN A 79 -12.11 -4.21 -6.75
CA GLN A 79 -11.75 -4.12 -8.16
C GLN A 79 -12.60 -5.06 -9.03
N TYR A 80 -13.08 -6.17 -8.46
CA TYR A 80 -14.01 -7.09 -9.10
C TYR A 80 -15.21 -7.34 -8.16
N ASP A 81 -16.43 -7.16 -8.65
CA ASP A 81 -17.67 -7.26 -7.85
C ASP A 81 -17.89 -8.62 -7.17
N SER A 82 -17.31 -9.67 -7.72
CA SER A 82 -17.45 -11.05 -7.23
C SER A 82 -16.25 -11.57 -6.46
N THR A 83 -15.34 -10.71 -6.01
CA THR A 83 -14.14 -11.14 -5.27
C THR A 83 -14.53 -11.71 -3.91
N ALA A 84 -14.30 -13.01 -3.73
CA ALA A 84 -14.46 -13.68 -2.44
C ALA A 84 -13.21 -13.49 -1.56
N PHE A 85 -12.02 -13.66 -2.14
CA PHE A 85 -10.75 -13.51 -1.45
C PHE A 85 -9.63 -13.12 -2.41
N LEU A 86 -8.51 -12.66 -1.85
CA LEU A 86 -7.26 -12.47 -2.56
C LEU A 86 -6.26 -13.54 -2.14
N ALA A 87 -5.51 -14.09 -3.10
CA ALA A 87 -4.38 -14.98 -2.88
C ALA A 87 -3.07 -14.28 -3.28
N ASP A 88 -1.94 -14.80 -2.80
CA ASP A 88 -0.61 -14.28 -3.09
C ASP A 88 -0.50 -12.77 -2.82
N VAL A 89 -1.00 -12.36 -1.65
CA VAL A 89 -1.07 -10.95 -1.27
C VAL A 89 0.32 -10.42 -0.93
N ALA A 90 0.74 -9.37 -1.60
CA ALA A 90 1.92 -8.58 -1.26
C ALA A 90 1.48 -7.20 -0.77
N ILE A 91 2.12 -6.73 0.31
CA ILE A 91 1.88 -5.42 0.91
C ILE A 91 3.16 -4.63 0.83
N GLU A 92 3.11 -3.47 0.20
CA GLU A 92 4.24 -2.57 0.04
C GLU A 92 3.89 -1.20 0.62
N THR A 93 4.87 -0.57 1.24
CA THR A 93 4.76 0.83 1.68
C THR A 93 5.75 1.66 0.90
N TYR A 94 5.32 2.82 0.42
CA TYR A 94 6.21 3.77 -0.22
C TYR A 94 5.90 5.20 0.20
N ILE A 95 6.91 6.07 0.13
CA ILE A 95 6.79 7.50 0.41
C ILE A 95 7.27 8.26 -0.83
N LYS A 96 6.42 9.15 -1.33
CA LYS A 96 6.76 10.11 -2.39
C LYS A 96 6.99 11.48 -1.76
N TRP A 97 8.10 12.11 -2.12
CA TRP A 97 8.45 13.44 -1.67
C TRP A 97 8.23 14.45 -2.78
N TYR A 98 7.47 15.49 -2.47
CA TYR A 98 7.21 16.63 -3.35
C TYR A 98 7.75 17.90 -2.69
N PHE A 99 7.79 19.02 -3.42
CA PHE A 99 8.45 20.25 -2.94
C PHE A 99 7.91 20.78 -1.60
N LEU A 100 6.61 20.64 -1.31
CA LEU A 100 5.98 21.16 -0.07
C LEU A 100 5.18 20.11 0.71
N TYR A 101 5.14 18.88 0.23
CA TYR A 101 4.37 17.82 0.87
C TYR A 101 5.00 16.45 0.59
N SER A 102 4.63 15.49 1.39
CA SER A 102 4.92 14.07 1.15
C SER A 102 3.63 13.27 1.12
N GLU A 103 3.65 12.17 0.39
CA GLU A 103 2.57 11.21 0.31
C GLU A 103 3.11 9.84 0.73
N GLU A 104 2.52 9.30 1.78
CA GLU A 104 2.80 7.96 2.29
C GLU A 104 1.67 7.04 1.92
N CYS A 105 1.96 5.94 1.23
CA CYS A 105 0.96 5.00 0.74
C CYS A 105 1.29 3.57 1.11
N ILE A 106 0.24 2.80 1.42
CA ILE A 106 0.27 1.35 1.49
C ILE A 106 -0.42 0.82 0.24
N ILE A 107 0.28 -0.05 -0.50
CA ILE A 107 -0.26 -0.77 -1.65
C ILE A 107 -0.44 -2.23 -1.27
N VAL A 108 -1.60 -2.77 -1.59
CA VAL A 108 -1.88 -4.20 -1.52
C VAL A 108 -2.10 -4.71 -2.93
N THR A 109 -1.32 -5.71 -3.33
CA THR A 109 -1.49 -6.41 -4.61
C THR A 109 -1.78 -7.88 -4.33
N GLY A 110 -2.52 -8.53 -5.21
CA GLY A 110 -2.83 -9.95 -5.07
C GLY A 110 -3.58 -10.47 -6.28
N VAL A 111 -3.95 -11.74 -6.21
CA VAL A 111 -4.75 -12.43 -7.23
C VAL A 111 -6.17 -12.61 -6.69
N ALA A 112 -7.15 -12.03 -7.37
CA ALA A 112 -8.55 -12.10 -6.98
C ALA A 112 -9.21 -13.39 -7.47
N TYR A 113 -9.97 -14.01 -6.57
CA TYR A 113 -10.78 -15.20 -6.85
C TYR A 113 -12.23 -14.96 -6.46
N SER A 114 -13.15 -15.42 -7.28
CA SER A 114 -14.53 -15.66 -6.88
C SER A 114 -14.67 -17.07 -6.32
N ALA A 115 -15.67 -17.27 -5.45
CA ALA A 115 -15.95 -18.57 -4.86
C ALA A 115 -17.46 -18.78 -4.71
N GLU A 116 -17.92 -20.00 -5.02
CA GLU A 116 -19.29 -20.41 -4.79
C GLU A 116 -19.40 -21.15 -3.45
N ILE A 117 -20.42 -20.80 -2.64
CA ILE A 117 -20.66 -21.43 -1.34
C ILE A 117 -21.40 -22.76 -1.58
N LYS A 118 -20.85 -23.87 -1.07
CA LYS A 118 -21.39 -25.23 -1.23
C LYS A 118 -22.87 -25.42 -0.81
N GLY A 119 -23.46 -24.49 -0.08
CA GLY A 119 -24.84 -24.58 0.40
C GLY A 119 -25.91 -24.01 -0.52
N LEU A 120 -25.55 -23.16 -1.49
CA LEU A 120 -26.50 -22.50 -2.39
C LEU A 120 -26.88 -23.33 -3.61
N LEU A 121 -26.17 -24.43 -3.87
CA LEU A 121 -26.44 -25.31 -5.03
C LEU A 121 -27.53 -26.40 -4.74
N LYS A 122 -28.13 -26.41 -3.55
CA LYS A 122 -29.16 -27.45 -3.18
C LYS A 122 -30.60 -26.99 -3.36
N GLU A 123 -30.86 -25.77 -3.81
CA GLU A 123 -32.22 -25.30 -4.10
C GLU A 123 -32.39 -24.90 -5.58
N LYS A 124 -32.40 -25.91 -6.46
CA LYS A 124 -33.02 -25.76 -7.79
C LYS A 124 -33.55 -27.12 -8.25
#